data_81e1f66505f25bd877722f5f07921843
#
_entry.id   81e1f66505f25bd877722f5f07921843
#
_cell.length_a   1.000
_cell.length_b   1.000
_cell.length_c   1.000
_cell.angle_alpha   90.00
_cell.angle_beta   90.00
_cell.angle_gamma   90.00
#
_symmetry.space_group_name_H-M   'P 1'
#
loop_
_entity.id
_entity.type
_entity.pdbx_description
1 polymer ?
#
loop_
_entity_poly.entity_id
_entity_poly.type
_entity_poly.pdbx_seq_one_letter_code
_entity_poly.pdbx_strand_id
1 'polypeptide(L)'
;QVMIARRNGEQHYKETGRTFFQGVYFLSGMAVILCLLLHLASPLILCRLITSDEIYQAVIHYLDWRSFGLLFSFPFLAFRSFLVGITTTKALSVAAIMAICINIPFNYLLIFKLNLGISGAAMASSLAEFGAFIVLLLYMWVRVDKVKYGLKVVYDGKVLIKLLRISVWSMLHSFVSVAPWFLFFVAIAHLGR
;
A
#
# COMPACT_ATOMS: atom_id res chain seq x y z
N GLN A 1 0.81 -12.65 4.56
CA GLN A 1 0.39 -12.79 5.95
C GLN A 1 0.20 -14.25 6.34
N VAL A 2 -0.67 -15.03 5.68
CA VAL A 2 -0.98 -16.44 6.00
C VAL A 2 0.27 -17.33 6.05
N MET A 3 1.16 -17.23 5.05
CA MET A 3 2.42 -18.01 5.04
C MET A 3 3.34 -17.67 6.21
N ILE A 4 3.42 -16.40 6.58
CA ILE A 4 4.24 -15.95 7.71
C ILE A 4 3.67 -16.51 9.03
N ALA A 5 2.34 -16.39 9.23
CA ALA A 5 1.67 -16.90 10.41
C ALA A 5 1.85 -18.42 10.56
N ARG A 6 1.68 -19.17 9.46
CA ARG A 6 1.87 -20.62 9.44
C ARG A 6 3.29 -21.01 9.85
N ARG A 7 4.32 -20.43 9.17
CA ARG A 7 5.72 -20.73 9.48
C ARG A 7 6.14 -20.32 10.89
N ASN A 8 5.57 -19.22 11.39
CA ASN A 8 5.78 -18.80 12.77
C ASN A 8 5.18 -19.79 13.75
N GLY A 9 3.97 -20.31 13.49
CA GLY A 9 3.35 -21.38 14.29
C GLY A 9 4.11 -22.70 14.25
N GLU A 10 4.70 -23.05 13.11
CA GLU A 10 5.59 -24.21 12.93
C GLU A 10 6.99 -23.99 13.52
N GLN A 11 7.26 -22.85 14.16
CA GLN A 11 8.56 -22.42 14.72
C GLN A 11 9.70 -22.32 13.69
N HIS A 12 9.39 -22.26 12.41
CA HIS A 12 10.36 -22.06 11.32
C HIS A 12 10.72 -20.57 11.15
N TYR A 13 11.26 -19.96 12.20
CA TYR A 13 11.50 -18.53 12.28
C TYR A 13 12.39 -17.96 11.16
N LYS A 14 13.44 -18.67 10.77
CA LYS A 14 14.34 -18.24 9.69
C LYS A 14 13.64 -18.17 8.32
N GLU A 15 12.70 -19.10 8.08
CA GLU A 15 11.90 -19.10 6.86
C GLU A 15 10.85 -18.00 6.86
N THR A 16 10.37 -17.63 8.05
CA THR A 16 9.47 -16.48 8.24
C THR A 16 10.15 -15.19 7.77
N GLY A 17 11.40 -14.95 8.19
CA GLY A 17 12.17 -13.79 7.75
C GLY A 17 12.47 -13.79 6.24
N ARG A 18 12.83 -14.95 5.66
CA ARG A 18 13.01 -15.07 4.20
C ARG A 18 11.74 -14.71 3.45
N THR A 19 10.58 -15.23 3.89
CA THR A 19 9.28 -14.94 3.28
C THR A 19 8.95 -13.45 3.36
N PHE A 20 9.26 -12.80 4.47
CA PHE A 20 9.07 -11.36 4.66
C PHE A 20 9.87 -10.57 3.62
N PHE A 21 11.18 -10.83 3.47
CA PHE A 21 11.99 -10.07 2.50
C PHE A 21 11.54 -10.28 1.06
N GLN A 22 11.11 -11.50 0.68
CA GLN A 22 10.53 -11.71 -0.66
C GLN A 22 9.26 -10.88 -0.84
N GLY A 23 8.42 -10.78 0.19
CA GLY A 23 7.24 -9.89 0.19
C GLY A 23 7.61 -8.42 0.03
N VAL A 24 8.64 -7.94 0.74
CA VAL A 24 9.15 -6.57 0.62
C VAL A 24 9.63 -6.29 -0.80
N TYR A 25 10.47 -7.16 -1.37
CA TYR A 25 10.97 -6.98 -2.75
C TYR A 25 9.83 -6.95 -3.77
N PHE A 26 8.89 -7.90 -3.66
CA PHE A 26 7.77 -7.95 -4.57
C PHE A 26 6.88 -6.72 -4.47
N LEU A 27 6.48 -6.34 -3.27
CA LEU A 27 5.60 -5.18 -3.06
C LEU A 27 6.30 -3.86 -3.42
N SER A 28 7.59 -3.70 -3.09
CA SER A 28 8.34 -2.51 -3.49
C SER A 28 8.51 -2.44 -5.01
N GLY A 29 8.79 -3.56 -5.68
CA GLY A 29 8.84 -3.62 -7.14
C GLY A 29 7.49 -3.27 -7.78
N MET A 30 6.38 -3.80 -7.25
CA MET A 30 5.02 -3.46 -7.68
C MET A 30 4.72 -1.98 -7.46
N ALA A 31 5.14 -1.40 -6.33
CA ALA A 31 4.95 0.02 -6.06
C ALA A 31 5.62 0.90 -7.12
N VAL A 32 6.86 0.58 -7.49
CA VAL A 32 7.60 1.30 -8.53
C VAL A 32 6.91 1.16 -9.89
N ILE A 33 6.53 -0.07 -10.27
CA ILE A 33 5.82 -0.33 -11.53
C ILE A 33 4.51 0.45 -11.60
N LEU A 34 3.70 0.40 -10.54
CA LEU A 34 2.41 1.10 -10.49
C LEU A 34 2.59 2.62 -10.46
N CYS A 35 3.60 3.13 -9.74
CA CYS A 35 3.93 4.55 -9.74
C CYS A 35 4.27 5.02 -11.16
N LEU A 36 5.14 4.30 -11.88
CA LEU A 36 5.50 4.60 -13.26
C LEU A 36 4.31 4.48 -14.21
N LEU A 37 3.51 3.41 -14.08
CA LEU A 37 2.31 3.23 -14.90
C LEU A 37 1.30 4.37 -14.69
N LEU A 38 1.05 4.76 -13.45
CA LEU A 38 0.15 5.90 -13.18
C LEU A 38 0.71 7.18 -13.78
N HIS A 39 1.98 7.45 -13.62
CA HIS A 39 2.60 8.68 -14.14
C HIS A 39 2.60 8.76 -15.67
N LEU A 40 2.81 7.63 -16.35
CA LEU A 40 2.83 7.56 -17.81
C LEU A 40 1.43 7.41 -18.42
N ALA A 41 0.56 6.60 -17.81
CA ALA A 41 -0.75 6.27 -18.38
C ALA A 41 -1.84 7.29 -18.03
N SER A 42 -1.76 7.97 -16.86
CA SER A 42 -2.80 8.93 -16.47
C SER A 42 -2.98 10.06 -17.49
N PRO A 43 -1.93 10.75 -17.99
CA PRO A 43 -2.15 11.82 -18.97
C PRO A 43 -2.79 11.30 -20.26
N LEU A 44 -2.38 10.11 -20.73
CA LEU A 44 -2.88 9.51 -21.98
C LEU A 44 -4.34 9.09 -21.89
N ILE A 45 -4.77 8.59 -20.74
CA ILE A 45 -6.13 8.10 -20.53
C ILE A 45 -7.06 9.28 -20.20
N LEU A 46 -6.64 10.14 -19.29
CA LEU A 46 -7.49 11.21 -18.77
C LEU A 46 -7.75 12.33 -19.80
N CYS A 47 -6.81 12.61 -20.69
CA CYS A 47 -7.03 13.59 -21.78
C CYS A 47 -8.17 13.19 -22.73
N ARG A 48 -8.52 11.88 -22.78
CA ARG A 48 -9.65 11.38 -23.59
C ARG A 48 -10.97 11.32 -22.83
N LEU A 49 -10.90 11.28 -21.50
CA LEU A 49 -12.07 11.10 -20.64
C LEU A 49 -12.58 12.41 -20.06
N ILE A 50 -11.71 13.37 -19.82
CA ILE A 50 -12.03 14.63 -19.15
C ILE A 50 -12.00 15.76 -20.17
N THR A 51 -13.15 16.41 -20.37
CA THR A 51 -13.33 17.52 -21.32
C THR A 51 -12.94 18.86 -20.71
N SER A 52 -12.99 18.99 -19.36
CA SER A 52 -12.65 20.23 -18.67
C SER A 52 -11.17 20.27 -18.30
N ASP A 53 -10.43 21.25 -18.81
CA ASP A 53 -9.00 21.43 -18.51
C ASP A 53 -8.73 21.64 -17.03
N GLU A 54 -9.60 22.35 -16.33
CA GLU A 54 -9.46 22.60 -14.89
C GLU A 54 -9.52 21.30 -14.07
N ILE A 55 -10.52 20.45 -14.39
CA ILE A 55 -10.67 19.13 -13.73
C ILE A 55 -9.51 18.23 -14.11
N TYR A 56 -9.08 18.25 -15.38
CA TYR A 56 -7.95 17.45 -15.84
C TYR A 56 -6.67 17.77 -15.06
N GLN A 57 -6.31 19.04 -14.95
CA GLN A 57 -5.13 19.47 -14.19
C GLN A 57 -5.21 19.08 -12.71
N ALA A 58 -6.38 19.28 -12.07
CA ALA A 58 -6.58 18.91 -10.68
C ALA A 58 -6.41 17.40 -10.45
N VAL A 59 -6.92 16.56 -11.35
CA VAL A 59 -6.80 15.09 -11.26
C VAL A 59 -5.36 14.64 -11.52
N ILE A 60 -4.66 15.21 -12.51
CA ILE A 60 -3.24 14.88 -12.77
C ILE A 60 -2.39 15.20 -11.53
N HIS A 61 -2.50 16.40 -10.99
CA HIS A 61 -1.74 16.79 -9.80
C HIS A 61 -2.07 15.91 -8.58
N TYR A 62 -3.34 15.51 -8.42
CA TYR A 62 -3.73 14.55 -7.38
C TYR A 62 -3.05 13.20 -7.58
N LEU A 63 -3.08 12.65 -8.79
CA LEU A 63 -2.51 11.34 -9.10
C LEU A 63 -0.98 11.33 -8.97
N ASP A 64 -0.31 12.41 -9.35
CA ASP A 64 1.13 12.54 -9.19
C ASP A 64 1.53 12.40 -7.72
N TRP A 65 0.93 13.17 -6.83
CA TRP A 65 1.20 13.08 -5.40
C TRP A 65 0.75 11.74 -4.80
N ARG A 66 -0.38 11.21 -5.24
CA ARG A 66 -0.91 9.93 -4.76
C ARG A 66 -0.04 8.75 -5.21
N SER A 67 0.55 8.81 -6.39
CA SER A 67 1.45 7.78 -6.91
C SER A 67 2.72 7.64 -6.06
N PHE A 68 3.27 8.76 -5.57
CA PHE A 68 4.38 8.72 -4.60
C PHE A 68 4.00 8.02 -3.29
N GLY A 69 2.77 8.18 -2.82
CA GLY A 69 2.27 7.48 -1.64
C GLY A 69 2.37 5.95 -1.77
N LEU A 70 2.19 5.39 -2.98
CA LEU A 70 2.29 3.94 -3.21
C LEU A 70 3.68 3.39 -2.86
N LEU A 71 4.76 4.18 -3.03
CA LEU A 71 6.12 3.76 -2.69
C LEU A 71 6.29 3.46 -1.19
N PHE A 72 5.44 4.02 -0.35
CA PHE A 72 5.44 3.80 1.10
C PHE A 72 4.33 2.84 1.54
N SER A 73 3.16 2.92 0.93
CA SER A 73 2.02 2.05 1.23
C SER A 73 2.31 0.58 0.98
N PHE A 74 2.96 0.25 -0.13
CA PHE A 74 3.23 -1.15 -0.49
C PHE A 74 4.25 -1.82 0.44
N PRO A 75 5.42 -1.23 0.70
CA PRO A 75 6.32 -1.75 1.73
C PRO A 75 5.64 -1.82 3.11
N PHE A 76 4.85 -0.82 3.50
CA PHE A 76 4.06 -0.85 4.73
C PHE A 76 3.20 -2.12 4.83
N LEU A 77 2.56 -2.56 3.74
CA LEU A 77 1.78 -3.81 3.72
C LEU A 77 2.63 -5.05 4.00
N ALA A 78 3.88 -5.09 3.52
CA ALA A 78 4.80 -6.19 3.84
C ALA A 78 5.15 -6.22 5.33
N PHE A 79 5.50 -5.07 5.91
CA PHE A 79 5.80 -4.94 7.34
C PHE A 79 4.59 -5.28 8.20
N ARG A 80 3.42 -4.76 7.85
CA ARG A 80 2.15 -5.10 8.48
C ARG A 80 1.89 -6.61 8.47
N SER A 81 2.04 -7.24 7.31
CA SER A 81 1.81 -8.68 7.13
C SER A 81 2.76 -9.51 7.98
N PHE A 82 4.01 -9.07 8.14
CA PHE A 82 4.99 -9.72 9.00
C PHE A 82 4.59 -9.58 10.48
N LEU A 83 4.31 -8.38 10.96
CA LEU A 83 3.96 -8.13 12.36
C LEU A 83 2.67 -8.83 12.79
N VAL A 84 1.66 -8.87 11.91
CA VAL A 84 0.44 -9.67 12.16
C VAL A 84 0.77 -11.16 12.19
N GLY A 85 1.61 -11.64 11.27
CA GLY A 85 2.00 -13.04 11.19
C GLY A 85 2.79 -13.54 12.40
N ILE A 86 3.51 -12.65 13.09
CA ILE A 86 4.20 -12.94 14.36
C ILE A 86 3.38 -12.54 15.60
N THR A 87 2.08 -12.27 15.43
CA THR A 87 1.12 -11.89 16.48
C THR A 87 1.45 -10.60 17.24
N THR A 88 2.22 -9.71 16.64
CA THR A 88 2.62 -8.42 17.23
C THR A 88 1.82 -7.26 16.65
N THR A 89 0.57 -7.10 17.12
CA THR A 89 -0.38 -6.14 16.55
C THR A 89 -0.30 -4.73 17.15
N LYS A 90 0.33 -4.58 18.32
CA LYS A 90 0.45 -3.26 19.00
C LYS A 90 1.09 -2.18 18.12
N ALA A 91 2.09 -2.56 17.32
CA ALA A 91 2.74 -1.64 16.39
C ALA A 91 1.79 -1.08 15.33
N LEU A 92 0.81 -1.87 14.90
CA LEU A 92 -0.18 -1.46 13.91
C LEU A 92 -1.12 -0.39 14.45
N SER A 93 -1.54 -0.54 15.70
CA SER A 93 -2.36 0.48 16.37
C SER A 93 -1.60 1.80 16.51
N VAL A 94 -0.32 1.75 16.90
CA VAL A 94 0.52 2.95 16.97
C VAL A 94 0.70 3.57 15.60
N ALA A 95 0.96 2.79 14.56
CA ALA A 95 1.11 3.29 13.19
C ALA A 95 -0.20 3.92 12.68
N ALA A 96 -1.37 3.34 12.98
CA ALA A 96 -2.67 3.89 12.61
C ALA A 96 -2.94 5.24 13.32
N ILE A 97 -2.64 5.34 14.61
CA ILE A 97 -2.78 6.59 15.36
C ILE A 97 -1.85 7.66 14.77
N MET A 98 -0.59 7.32 14.49
CA MET A 98 0.35 8.26 13.86
C MET A 98 -0.13 8.70 12.47
N ALA A 99 -0.66 7.81 11.67
CA ALA A 99 -1.23 8.16 10.37
C ALA A 99 -2.35 9.19 10.51
N ILE A 100 -3.27 8.99 11.45
CA ILE A 100 -4.37 9.94 11.73
C ILE A 100 -3.83 11.27 12.24
N CYS A 101 -2.89 11.25 13.20
CA CYS A 101 -2.27 12.45 13.77
C CYS A 101 -1.50 13.27 12.74
N ILE A 102 -0.96 12.64 11.69
CA ILE A 102 -0.33 13.35 10.58
C ILE A 102 -1.39 13.79 9.56
N ASN A 103 -2.31 12.91 9.18
CA ASN A 103 -3.27 13.18 8.11
C ASN A 103 -4.18 14.38 8.42
N ILE A 104 -4.76 14.46 9.63
CA ILE A 104 -5.72 15.52 9.97
C ILE A 104 -5.07 16.92 9.93
N PRO A 105 -3.95 17.21 10.64
CA PRO A 105 -3.34 18.54 10.60
C PRO A 105 -2.81 18.92 9.22
N PHE A 106 -2.21 17.95 8.51
CA PHE A 106 -1.66 18.24 7.18
C PHE A 106 -2.76 18.46 6.14
N ASN A 107 -3.90 17.75 6.22
CA ASN A 107 -5.07 18.06 5.39
C ASN A 107 -5.54 19.49 5.64
N TYR A 108 -5.70 19.89 6.90
CA TYR A 108 -6.10 21.26 7.23
C TYR A 108 -5.12 22.30 6.69
N LEU A 109 -3.84 22.07 6.88
CA LEU A 109 -2.78 23.00 6.46
C LEU A 109 -2.68 23.11 4.94
N LEU A 110 -2.63 21.95 4.24
CA LEU A 110 -2.41 21.92 2.79
C LEU A 110 -3.65 22.32 2.00
N ILE A 111 -4.85 21.92 2.44
CA ILE A 111 -6.09 22.24 1.75
C ILE A 111 -6.49 23.69 2.00
N PHE A 112 -6.55 24.11 3.27
CA PHE A 112 -7.16 25.40 3.65
C PHE A 112 -6.17 26.53 3.80
N LYS A 113 -4.97 26.32 4.37
CA LYS A 113 -4.00 27.40 4.55
C LYS A 113 -3.15 27.64 3.29
N LEU A 114 -2.73 26.57 2.60
CA LEU A 114 -1.93 26.66 1.41
C LEU A 114 -2.76 26.65 0.10
N ASN A 115 -4.08 26.50 0.22
CA ASN A 115 -5.04 26.52 -0.90
C ASN A 115 -4.69 25.52 -2.01
N LEU A 116 -4.05 24.39 -1.68
CA LEU A 116 -3.67 23.36 -2.65
C LEU A 116 -4.84 22.45 -3.06
N GLY A 117 -6.03 22.62 -2.44
CA GLY A 117 -7.24 21.87 -2.77
C GLY A 117 -7.04 20.35 -2.73
N ILE A 118 -7.46 19.68 -3.80
CA ILE A 118 -7.41 18.20 -3.93
C ILE A 118 -5.97 17.67 -3.89
N SER A 119 -5.02 18.38 -4.47
CA SER A 119 -3.60 18.01 -4.46
C SER A 119 -3.04 18.01 -3.04
N GLY A 120 -3.46 18.97 -2.21
CA GLY A 120 -3.12 19.04 -0.79
C GLY A 120 -3.59 17.81 -0.02
N ALA A 121 -4.79 17.30 -0.31
CA ALA A 121 -5.31 16.06 0.28
C ALA A 121 -4.47 14.83 -0.10
N ALA A 122 -4.03 14.74 -1.36
CA ALA A 122 -3.15 13.67 -1.82
C ALA A 122 -1.79 13.69 -1.11
N MET A 123 -1.19 14.89 -0.98
CA MET A 123 0.07 15.10 -0.26
C MET A 123 -0.05 14.70 1.21
N ALA A 124 -1.10 15.16 1.90
CA ALA A 124 -1.34 14.83 3.31
C ALA A 124 -1.48 13.32 3.53
N SER A 125 -2.21 12.64 2.64
CA SER A 125 -2.39 11.18 2.69
C SER A 125 -1.07 10.44 2.47
N SER A 126 -0.28 10.83 1.47
CA SER A 126 1.04 10.23 1.19
C SER A 126 2.01 10.43 2.35
N LEU A 127 1.97 11.61 2.99
CA LEU A 127 2.80 11.92 4.17
C LEU A 127 2.38 11.07 5.39
N ALA A 128 1.07 10.86 5.59
CA ALA A 128 0.57 10.00 6.65
C ALA A 128 0.96 8.53 6.45
N GLU A 129 0.92 8.03 5.22
CA GLU A 129 1.39 6.68 4.86
C GLU A 129 2.90 6.52 5.10
N PHE A 130 3.69 7.52 4.72
CA PHE A 130 5.11 7.57 5.02
C PHE A 130 5.37 7.52 6.53
N GLY A 131 4.68 8.35 7.33
CA GLY A 131 4.78 8.35 8.79
C GLY A 131 4.42 6.99 9.40
N ALA A 132 3.33 6.37 8.96
CA ALA A 132 2.94 5.03 9.39
C ALA A 132 4.00 3.97 9.04
N PHE A 133 4.57 4.04 7.84
CA PHE A 133 5.65 3.14 7.42
C PHE A 133 6.88 3.27 8.30
N ILE A 134 7.32 4.51 8.61
CA ILE A 134 8.46 4.76 9.50
C ILE A 134 8.21 4.17 10.90
N VAL A 135 6.99 4.31 11.44
CA VAL A 135 6.64 3.70 12.74
C VAL A 135 6.84 2.18 12.73
N LEU A 136 6.34 1.49 11.69
CA LEU A 136 6.53 0.03 11.60
C LEU A 136 7.98 -0.36 11.40
N LEU A 137 8.73 0.40 10.61
CA LEU A 137 10.16 0.18 10.37
C LEU A 137 10.95 0.32 11.66
N LEU A 138 10.75 1.41 12.41
CA LEU A 138 11.40 1.64 13.70
C LEU A 138 11.01 0.58 14.72
N TYR A 139 9.71 0.22 14.80
CA TYR A 139 9.25 -0.82 15.70
C TYR A 139 9.93 -2.16 15.39
N MET A 140 10.00 -2.52 14.13
CA MET A 140 10.65 -3.75 13.70
C MET A 140 12.15 -3.74 14.02
N TRP A 141 12.80 -2.59 13.87
CA TRP A 141 14.23 -2.44 14.15
C TRP A 141 14.57 -2.55 15.65
N VAL A 142 13.70 -2.02 16.52
CA VAL A 142 13.93 -1.93 17.97
C VAL A 142 13.37 -3.14 18.73
N ARG A 143 12.21 -3.67 18.33
CA ARG A 143 11.45 -4.65 19.12
C ARG A 143 11.47 -6.08 18.57
N VAL A 144 11.81 -6.26 17.30
CA VAL A 144 11.83 -7.59 16.70
C VAL A 144 13.24 -8.17 16.77
N ASP A 145 13.34 -9.39 17.28
CA ASP A 145 14.62 -10.13 17.33
C ASP A 145 15.03 -10.57 15.92
N LYS A 146 16.01 -9.85 15.38
CA LYS A 146 16.53 -10.06 14.03
C LYS A 146 17.24 -11.40 13.87
N VAL A 147 17.85 -11.90 14.96
CA VAL A 147 18.59 -13.17 14.95
C VAL A 147 17.60 -14.33 14.93
N LYS A 148 16.58 -14.27 15.78
CA LYS A 148 15.51 -15.29 15.87
C LYS A 148 14.83 -15.49 14.53
N TYR A 149 14.41 -14.40 13.89
CA TYR A 149 13.69 -14.45 12.60
C TYR A 149 14.61 -14.51 11.39
N GLY A 150 15.93 -14.52 11.59
CA GLY A 150 16.89 -14.56 10.50
C GLY A 150 16.65 -13.45 9.48
N LEU A 151 16.45 -12.22 9.96
CA LEU A 151 16.17 -11.04 9.13
C LEU A 151 17.44 -10.63 8.36
N LYS A 152 17.88 -11.50 7.45
CA LYS A 152 18.96 -11.23 6.50
C LYS A 152 18.34 -10.95 5.13
N VAL A 153 18.89 -9.96 4.45
CA VAL A 153 18.52 -9.60 3.09
C VAL A 153 18.98 -10.73 2.15
N VAL A 154 18.09 -11.69 1.89
CA VAL A 154 18.37 -12.86 1.02
C VAL A 154 17.29 -12.92 -0.05
N TYR A 155 17.71 -12.97 -1.31
CA TYR A 155 16.80 -13.21 -2.43
C TYR A 155 16.63 -14.73 -2.64
N ASP A 156 15.38 -15.20 -2.66
CA ASP A 156 15.02 -16.59 -2.94
C ASP A 156 13.86 -16.64 -3.95
N GLY A 157 14.20 -16.83 -5.21
CA GLY A 157 13.22 -16.85 -6.30
C GLY A 157 12.16 -17.95 -6.16
N LYS A 158 12.49 -19.10 -5.53
CA LYS A 158 11.52 -20.19 -5.33
C LYS A 158 10.42 -19.78 -4.35
N VAL A 159 10.80 -19.08 -3.28
CA VAL A 159 9.84 -18.54 -2.30
C VAL A 159 8.99 -17.44 -2.94
N LEU A 160 9.60 -16.59 -3.76
CA LEU A 160 8.90 -15.54 -4.49
C LEU A 160 7.82 -16.11 -5.45
N ILE A 161 8.18 -17.10 -6.26
CA ILE A 161 7.23 -17.76 -7.18
C ILE A 161 6.08 -18.41 -6.41
N LYS A 162 6.36 -19.05 -5.27
CA LYS A 162 5.34 -19.63 -4.40
C LYS A 162 4.38 -18.56 -3.85
N LEU A 163 4.90 -17.40 -3.43
CA LEU A 163 4.11 -16.24 -2.99
C LEU A 163 3.21 -15.73 -4.12
N LEU A 164 3.76 -15.55 -5.32
CA LEU A 164 3.01 -15.10 -6.49
C LEU A 164 1.86 -16.04 -6.82
N ARG A 165 2.10 -17.35 -6.86
CA ARG A 165 1.07 -18.36 -7.16
C ARG A 165 -0.10 -18.28 -6.17
N ILE A 166 0.19 -18.12 -4.88
CA ILE A 166 -0.86 -17.98 -3.85
C ILE A 166 -1.59 -16.64 -4.00
N SER A 167 -0.85 -15.56 -4.31
CA SER A 167 -1.43 -14.23 -4.48
C SER A 167 -2.38 -14.13 -5.67
N VAL A 168 -2.09 -14.81 -6.79
CA VAL A 168 -2.97 -14.84 -7.97
C VAL A 168 -4.37 -15.35 -7.60
N TRP A 169 -4.46 -16.45 -6.86
CA TRP A 169 -5.77 -16.96 -6.42
C TRP A 169 -6.51 -15.99 -5.50
N SER A 170 -5.79 -15.34 -4.58
CA SER A 170 -6.39 -14.31 -3.72
C SER A 170 -6.85 -13.08 -4.52
N MET A 171 -6.10 -12.68 -5.54
CA MET A 171 -6.48 -11.60 -6.45
C MET A 171 -7.74 -11.94 -7.24
N LEU A 172 -7.82 -13.14 -7.81
CA LEU A 172 -9.02 -13.62 -8.52
C LEU A 172 -10.23 -13.61 -7.61
N HIS A 173 -10.09 -14.14 -6.39
CA HIS A 173 -11.17 -14.12 -5.40
C HIS A 173 -11.62 -12.69 -5.07
N SER A 174 -10.68 -11.78 -4.84
CA SER A 174 -10.99 -10.37 -4.55
C SER A 174 -11.68 -9.69 -5.74
N PHE A 175 -11.22 -9.96 -6.97
CA PHE A 175 -11.82 -9.43 -8.18
C PHE A 175 -13.28 -9.90 -8.34
N VAL A 176 -13.53 -11.20 -8.19
CA VAL A 176 -14.88 -11.76 -8.24
C VAL A 176 -15.78 -11.18 -7.15
N SER A 177 -15.25 -10.88 -5.97
CA SER A 177 -16.00 -10.28 -4.87
C SER A 177 -16.37 -8.81 -5.11
N VAL A 178 -15.52 -8.04 -5.81
CA VAL A 178 -15.73 -6.61 -6.06
C VAL A 178 -16.50 -6.36 -7.38
N ALA A 179 -16.35 -7.24 -8.38
CA ALA A 179 -16.97 -7.08 -9.69
C ALA A 179 -18.49 -6.88 -9.65
N PRO A 180 -19.31 -7.61 -8.82
CA PRO A 180 -20.74 -7.37 -8.73
C PRO A 180 -21.10 -5.96 -8.23
N TRP A 181 -20.35 -5.43 -7.29
CA TRP A 181 -20.55 -4.06 -6.80
C TRP A 181 -20.28 -3.03 -7.89
N PHE A 182 -19.22 -3.21 -8.66
CA PHE A 182 -18.93 -2.34 -9.80
C PHE A 182 -20.04 -2.40 -10.85
N LEU A 183 -20.50 -3.60 -11.24
CA LEU A 183 -21.59 -3.78 -12.18
C LEU A 183 -22.90 -3.15 -11.66
N PHE A 184 -23.19 -3.28 -10.37
CA PHE A 184 -24.35 -2.67 -9.75
C PHE A 184 -24.32 -1.13 -9.87
N PHE A 185 -23.19 -0.49 -9.57
CA PHE A 185 -23.05 0.96 -9.73
C PHE A 185 -23.17 1.41 -11.18
N VAL A 186 -22.59 0.65 -12.12
CA VAL A 186 -22.71 0.95 -13.55
C VAL A 186 -24.19 0.82 -14.00
N ALA A 187 -24.90 -0.21 -13.55
CA ALA A 187 -26.32 -0.40 -13.87
C ALA A 187 -27.19 0.75 -13.34
N ILE A 188 -26.95 1.21 -12.08
CA ILE A 188 -27.66 2.36 -11.51
C ILE A 188 -27.38 3.64 -12.31
N ALA A 189 -26.13 3.87 -12.70
CA ALA A 189 -25.75 5.03 -13.49
C ALA A 189 -26.43 5.05 -14.87
N HIS A 190 -26.74 3.88 -15.45
CA HIS A 190 -27.49 3.77 -16.71
C HIS A 190 -29.01 3.92 -16.52
N LEU A 191 -29.55 3.47 -15.39
CA LEU A 191 -30.98 3.57 -15.08
C LEU A 191 -31.38 4.97 -14.58
N GLY A 192 -30.46 5.74 -14.10
CA GLY A 192 -30.68 7.11 -13.59
C GLY A 192 -30.54 8.21 -14.65
N ARG A 193 -30.38 7.81 -15.92
CA ARG A 193 -30.47 8.70 -17.11
C ARG A 193 -31.81 8.48 -17.80
#